data_59395001076ee05db5ea416cb3344210
#
_entry.id   59395001076ee05db5ea416cb3344210
#
_cell.length_a   1.000
_cell.length_b   1.000
_cell.length_c   1.000
_cell.angle_alpha   90.00
_cell.angle_beta   90.00
_cell.angle_gamma   90.00
#
_symmetry.space_group_name_H-M   'P 1'
#
loop_
_entity.id
_entity.type
_entity.pdbx_description
1 polymer ?
#
loop_
_entity_poly.entity_id
_entity_poly.type
_entity_poly.pdbx_seq_one_letter_code
_entity_poly.pdbx_strand_id
1 'polypeptide(L)'
;MSKKEDSYQYLPQLYKSVPKDMYGYRVSPYSVILEGWRRGLELKFYKRLEKPKGKYVFPIFEFSDGNRTHKFTSTRGDLVTKEAIKICINKHTTKEILQKNGVPTPEGKAFNKESTDEEIIEYAKKIGFPAVLKPTNGAGGKGVISNIKSNEDFIKALKYVKYELGYKDIIVEQYFNGEDIRVYVVGEKVIGAIKRVSPTVVGNGIDNIMALIAEKNNQRNKIPALYNNPIKIDQEVHELLAQQGYDVKSIPKYGETVIIKEKSNISSGGDPYDVTDLLTPEMKETAIRATQVVPGLVQSGVDLLVDFKNNNSAVIELNSRPSIRTHLYPINGRARDIPKAIIDYYFPDSKQLNYKESKPLYYFDMKRIMDTLSNSYIEEVKVENYPIENQGVFRFILKNAPKKEKFIKWIQKQATSLKLNGYLKFFKDNKSVIVIAGDRDAIVRYKKRLYNKVNKSYNDVKIIQKDRKSPVNLGFKIISANQKDE
;
A
#
# COMPACT_ATOMS: atom_id res chain seq x y z
N MET A 1 -23.93 23.24 -0.46
CA MET A 1 -23.06 22.09 -0.83
C MET A 1 -22.46 21.52 0.46
N SER A 2 -23.05 20.48 1.02
CA SER A 2 -22.56 19.82 2.22
C SER A 2 -21.27 19.08 1.88
N LYS A 3 -20.23 19.29 2.68
CA LYS A 3 -18.99 18.52 2.67
C LYS A 3 -19.34 17.05 2.87
N LYS A 4 -19.29 16.25 1.81
CA LYS A 4 -19.06 14.81 1.93
C LYS A 4 -17.63 14.66 2.44
N GLU A 5 -17.43 14.81 3.74
CA GLU A 5 -16.21 14.39 4.40
C GLU A 5 -16.20 12.86 4.35
N ASP A 6 -15.28 12.37 3.53
CA ASP A 6 -14.65 11.07 3.53
C ASP A 6 -15.48 9.88 4.06
N SER A 7 -16.27 9.30 3.17
CA SER A 7 -16.95 8.00 3.39
C SER A 7 -15.96 6.81 3.40
N TYR A 8 -14.65 7.04 3.27
CA TYR A 8 -13.62 6.01 3.33
C TYR A 8 -13.34 5.61 4.77
N GLN A 9 -13.68 4.39 5.13
CA GLN A 9 -13.35 3.84 6.45
C GLN A 9 -11.86 3.40 6.46
N TYR A 10 -10.96 4.37 6.52
CA TYR A 10 -9.54 4.09 6.69
C TYR A 10 -9.23 3.64 8.13
N LEU A 11 -8.11 2.93 8.26
CA LEU A 11 -7.63 2.50 9.57
C LEU A 11 -7.29 3.72 10.44
N PRO A 12 -7.90 3.87 11.63
CA PRO A 12 -7.73 5.07 12.47
C PRO A 12 -6.28 5.31 12.88
N GLN A 13 -5.48 4.25 13.03
CA GLN A 13 -4.07 4.34 13.38
C GLN A 13 -3.18 4.87 12.24
N LEU A 14 -3.64 4.84 11.00
CA LEU A 14 -2.92 5.39 9.86
C LEU A 14 -3.32 6.84 9.53
N TYR A 15 -4.41 7.32 10.11
CA TYR A 15 -4.88 8.68 9.86
C TYR A 15 -3.84 9.71 10.29
N LYS A 16 -3.34 10.53 9.35
CA LYS A 16 -2.29 11.53 9.53
C LYS A 16 -0.98 10.99 10.15
N SER A 17 -0.76 9.68 10.09
CA SER A 17 0.47 9.03 10.55
C SER A 17 1.40 8.63 9.41
N VAL A 18 0.94 8.72 8.18
CA VAL A 18 1.73 8.36 6.99
C VAL A 18 2.18 9.65 6.32
N PRO A 19 3.47 10.00 6.37
CA PRO A 19 4.00 11.16 5.68
C PRO A 19 4.01 10.93 4.16
N LYS A 20 3.99 12.01 3.40
CA LYS A 20 3.79 11.97 1.93
C LYS A 20 4.92 11.24 1.19
N ASP A 21 6.14 11.26 1.71
CA ASP A 21 7.28 10.51 1.20
C ASP A 21 7.14 8.98 1.39
N MET A 22 6.20 8.55 2.24
CA MET A 22 5.80 7.14 2.41
C MET A 22 4.59 6.72 1.58
N TYR A 23 4.07 7.59 0.72
CA TYR A 23 2.98 7.24 -0.19
C TYR A 23 3.42 6.26 -1.30
N GLY A 24 2.48 5.68 -2.02
CA GLY A 24 2.72 4.67 -3.04
C GLY A 24 3.11 3.32 -2.44
N TYR A 25 4.12 2.67 -3.01
CA TYR A 25 4.56 1.33 -2.56
C TYR A 25 5.16 1.33 -1.15
N ARG A 26 5.68 2.46 -0.69
CA ARG A 26 6.33 2.59 0.63
C ARG A 26 5.34 2.53 1.78
N VAL A 27 4.05 2.81 1.56
CA VAL A 27 3.04 2.73 2.62
C VAL A 27 2.87 1.32 3.16
N SER A 28 3.09 0.29 2.32
CA SER A 28 3.01 -1.10 2.75
C SER A 28 4.00 -1.47 3.86
N PRO A 29 5.33 -1.36 3.67
CA PRO A 29 6.27 -1.64 4.75
C PRO A 29 6.12 -0.64 5.91
N TYR A 30 5.89 0.62 5.62
CA TYR A 30 5.79 1.65 6.65
C TYR A 30 4.63 1.40 7.63
N SER A 31 3.49 0.90 7.15
CA SER A 31 2.37 0.55 8.03
C SER A 31 2.67 -0.64 8.95
N VAL A 32 3.40 -1.65 8.47
CA VAL A 32 3.88 -2.77 9.30
C VAL A 32 4.87 -2.28 10.36
N ILE A 33 5.78 -1.38 9.95
CA ILE A 33 6.76 -0.78 10.85
C ILE A 33 6.07 0.03 11.96
N LEU A 34 5.08 0.86 11.62
CA LEU A 34 4.33 1.62 12.62
C LEU A 34 3.60 0.72 13.60
N GLU A 35 3.02 -0.39 13.13
CA GLU A 35 2.29 -1.32 13.99
C GLU A 35 3.21 -1.98 15.02
N GLY A 36 4.31 -2.61 14.59
CA GLY A 36 5.25 -3.27 15.49
C GLY A 36 5.90 -2.30 16.48
N TRP A 37 6.37 -1.15 15.99
CA TRP A 37 6.97 -0.12 16.82
C TRP A 37 6.03 0.44 17.90
N ARG A 38 4.77 0.67 17.54
CA ARG A 38 3.75 1.16 18.49
C ARG A 38 3.37 0.14 19.55
N ARG A 39 3.54 -1.14 19.28
CA ARG A 39 3.38 -2.22 20.27
C ARG A 39 4.56 -2.33 21.25
N GLY A 40 5.60 -1.53 21.06
CA GLY A 40 6.78 -1.49 21.91
C GLY A 40 7.88 -2.45 21.46
N LEU A 41 7.79 -3.04 20.27
CA LEU A 41 8.89 -3.84 19.73
C LEU A 41 10.10 -2.93 19.43
N GLU A 42 11.29 -3.40 19.78
CA GLU A 42 12.52 -2.74 19.35
C GLU A 42 12.61 -2.76 17.83
N LEU A 43 13.02 -1.62 17.24
CA LEU A 43 13.05 -1.45 15.79
C LEU A 43 14.45 -1.03 15.34
N LYS A 44 15.01 -1.81 14.42
CA LYS A 44 16.26 -1.49 13.73
C LYS A 44 16.05 -1.51 12.22
N PHE A 45 16.81 -0.68 11.53
CA PHE A 45 16.89 -0.66 10.08
C PHE A 45 18.29 -0.98 9.63
N TYR A 46 18.41 -1.75 8.56
CA TYR A 46 19.68 -2.14 7.96
C TYR A 46 19.78 -1.62 6.54
N LYS A 47 20.97 -1.16 6.19
CA LYS A 47 21.30 -0.75 4.84
C LYS A 47 21.05 -1.90 3.87
N ARG A 48 20.43 -1.60 2.76
CA ARG A 48 20.27 -2.53 1.66
C ARG A 48 21.00 -2.01 0.43
N LEU A 49 22.03 -2.75 0.03
CA LEU A 49 22.75 -2.50 -1.21
C LEU A 49 22.02 -3.18 -2.36
N GLU A 50 21.61 -2.45 -3.38
CA GLU A 50 21.16 -3.02 -4.64
C GLU A 50 22.30 -3.13 -5.65
N LYS A 51 22.35 -4.29 -6.31
CA LYS A 51 23.15 -4.50 -7.53
C LYS A 51 22.34 -4.03 -8.74
N PRO A 52 22.92 -3.58 -9.80
CA PRO A 52 24.04 -2.70 -10.09
C PRO A 52 23.61 -1.32 -10.66
N LYS A 53 22.48 -0.72 -10.24
CA LYS A 53 21.98 0.55 -10.82
C LYS A 53 21.85 1.71 -9.81
N GLY A 54 22.41 1.62 -8.62
CA GLY A 54 22.45 2.74 -7.66
C GLY A 54 21.07 3.25 -7.18
N LYS A 55 19.98 2.52 -7.46
CA LYS A 55 18.66 2.90 -6.96
C LYS A 55 18.52 2.49 -5.50
N TYR A 56 18.26 3.47 -4.65
CA TYR A 56 17.98 3.25 -3.24
C TYR A 56 16.72 2.38 -3.07
N VAL A 57 16.87 1.28 -2.35
CA VAL A 57 15.77 0.36 -2.00
C VAL A 57 15.35 0.61 -0.58
N PHE A 58 14.05 0.41 -0.32
CA PHE A 58 13.53 0.47 1.04
C PHE A 58 14.35 -0.46 1.96
N PRO A 59 14.84 0.03 3.13
CA PRO A 59 15.74 -0.74 3.98
C PRO A 59 15.09 -2.02 4.49
N ILE A 60 15.91 -3.00 4.86
CA ILE A 60 15.48 -4.12 5.68
C ILE A 60 15.21 -3.57 7.07
N PHE A 61 14.18 -4.04 7.73
CA PHE A 61 13.94 -3.71 9.13
C PHE A 61 13.78 -4.97 9.98
N GLU A 62 14.04 -4.82 11.25
CA GLU A 62 14.05 -5.88 12.23
C GLU A 62 13.24 -5.44 13.45
N PHE A 63 12.39 -6.34 13.92
CA PHE A 63 11.74 -6.20 15.22
C PHE A 63 12.27 -7.21 16.22
N SER A 64 12.33 -6.80 17.49
CA SER A 64 12.63 -7.70 18.61
C SER A 64 11.73 -7.39 19.81
N ASP A 65 11.23 -8.43 20.48
CA ASP A 65 10.56 -8.35 21.78
C ASP A 65 11.49 -8.75 22.95
N GLY A 66 12.78 -8.96 22.67
CA GLY A 66 13.79 -9.46 23.61
C GLY A 66 13.93 -10.98 23.57
N ASN A 67 12.90 -11.73 23.21
CA ASN A 67 12.92 -13.20 23.11
C ASN A 67 13.00 -13.66 21.65
N ARG A 68 12.26 -12.97 20.78
CA ARG A 68 12.19 -13.26 19.34
C ARG A 68 12.71 -12.08 18.56
N THR A 69 13.33 -12.37 17.42
CA THR A 69 13.83 -11.34 16.50
C THR A 69 13.50 -11.76 15.08
N HIS A 70 12.81 -10.88 14.34
CA HIS A 70 12.41 -11.15 12.97
C HIS A 70 12.79 -10.01 12.03
N LYS A 71 13.39 -10.37 10.88
CA LYS A 71 13.76 -9.43 9.81
C LYS A 71 12.72 -9.40 8.71
N PHE A 72 12.47 -8.22 8.19
CA PHE A 72 11.49 -7.98 7.15
C PHE A 72 12.10 -7.32 5.93
N THR A 73 11.69 -7.81 4.76
CA THR A 73 11.92 -7.15 3.47
C THR A 73 10.57 -6.69 2.94
N SER A 74 10.28 -5.39 3.02
CA SER A 74 8.95 -4.84 2.78
C SER A 74 7.92 -5.45 3.76
N THR A 75 6.88 -6.14 3.26
CA THR A 75 5.85 -6.79 4.08
C THR A 75 6.18 -8.25 4.43
N ARG A 76 7.21 -8.81 3.84
CA ARG A 76 7.59 -10.22 4.03
C ARG A 76 8.63 -10.35 5.13
N GLY A 77 8.29 -11.07 6.19
CA GLY A 77 9.22 -11.45 7.25
C GLY A 77 9.98 -12.76 6.92
N ASP A 78 10.97 -13.06 7.74
CA ASP A 78 11.94 -14.16 7.56
C ASP A 78 11.38 -15.57 7.80
N LEU A 79 10.19 -15.70 8.39
CA LEU A 79 9.47 -16.97 8.46
C LEU A 79 9.01 -17.48 7.09
N VAL A 80 8.95 -16.61 6.09
CA VAL A 80 8.75 -17.02 4.69
C VAL A 80 10.09 -17.51 4.15
N THR A 81 10.21 -18.82 3.92
CA THR A 81 11.46 -19.47 3.54
C THR A 81 11.94 -19.10 2.14
N LYS A 82 13.24 -19.29 1.88
CA LYS A 82 13.81 -19.09 0.53
C LYS A 82 13.19 -20.04 -0.48
N GLU A 83 12.80 -21.24 -0.06
CA GLU A 83 12.14 -22.23 -0.90
C GLU A 83 10.73 -21.77 -1.29
N ALA A 84 9.91 -21.34 -0.33
CA ALA A 84 8.60 -20.73 -0.60
C ALA A 84 8.68 -19.55 -1.59
N ILE A 85 9.72 -18.72 -1.47
CA ILE A 85 9.95 -17.62 -2.40
C ILE A 85 10.22 -18.11 -3.81
N LYS A 86 11.06 -19.15 -3.98
CA LYS A 86 11.37 -19.74 -5.29
C LYS A 86 10.13 -20.36 -5.93
N ILE A 87 9.34 -21.10 -5.14
CA ILE A 87 8.06 -21.68 -5.60
C ILE A 87 7.12 -20.60 -6.10
N CYS A 88 6.89 -19.52 -5.33
CA CYS A 88 6.00 -18.43 -5.73
C CYS A 88 6.47 -17.67 -6.99
N ILE A 89 7.77 -17.64 -7.29
CA ILE A 89 8.31 -17.00 -8.50
C ILE A 89 8.03 -17.87 -9.74
N ASN A 90 8.05 -19.19 -9.61
CA ASN A 90 7.86 -20.13 -10.71
C ASN A 90 6.39 -20.55 -10.80
N LYS A 91 5.66 -20.01 -11.78
CA LYS A 91 4.23 -20.30 -11.97
C LYS A 91 3.94 -21.79 -12.24
N HIS A 92 4.84 -22.47 -12.92
CA HIS A 92 4.70 -23.91 -13.19
C HIS A 92 4.79 -24.71 -11.90
N THR A 93 5.86 -24.53 -11.12
CA THR A 93 6.05 -25.23 -9.83
C THR A 93 4.92 -24.93 -8.84
N THR A 94 4.48 -23.65 -8.79
CA THR A 94 3.30 -23.27 -7.98
C THR A 94 2.08 -24.07 -8.39
N LYS A 95 1.80 -24.15 -9.70
CA LYS A 95 0.63 -24.86 -10.22
C LYS A 95 0.68 -26.37 -9.90
N GLU A 96 1.82 -27.00 -10.12
CA GLU A 96 2.01 -28.45 -9.80
C GLU A 96 1.74 -28.73 -8.32
N ILE A 97 2.28 -27.89 -7.41
CA ILE A 97 2.04 -28.05 -5.97
C ILE A 97 0.56 -27.89 -5.63
N LEU A 98 -0.11 -26.88 -6.18
CA LEU A 98 -1.53 -26.64 -5.96
C LEU A 98 -2.36 -27.83 -6.44
N GLN A 99 -2.14 -28.29 -7.66
CA GLN A 99 -2.86 -29.44 -8.26
C GLN A 99 -2.65 -30.73 -7.48
N LYS A 100 -1.40 -31.05 -7.12
CA LYS A 100 -1.05 -32.25 -6.33
C LYS A 100 -1.77 -32.28 -4.99
N ASN A 101 -2.05 -31.13 -4.41
CA ASN A 101 -2.75 -31.00 -3.13
C ASN A 101 -4.25 -30.71 -3.27
N GLY A 102 -4.82 -30.85 -4.46
CA GLY A 102 -6.25 -30.65 -4.71
C GLY A 102 -6.74 -29.23 -4.47
N VAL A 103 -5.87 -28.21 -4.64
CA VAL A 103 -6.27 -26.79 -4.61
C VAL A 103 -6.74 -26.41 -6.01
N PRO A 104 -7.94 -25.83 -6.16
CA PRO A 104 -8.49 -25.47 -7.45
C PRO A 104 -7.58 -24.49 -8.23
N THR A 105 -7.21 -24.89 -9.45
CA THR A 105 -6.48 -24.04 -10.42
C THR A 105 -7.07 -24.26 -11.80
N PRO A 106 -7.01 -23.31 -12.74
CA PRO A 106 -7.42 -23.56 -14.11
C PRO A 106 -6.67 -24.77 -14.68
N GLU A 107 -7.36 -25.68 -15.35
CA GLU A 107 -6.70 -26.79 -16.04
C GLU A 107 -5.70 -26.26 -17.07
N GLY A 108 -4.53 -26.88 -17.22
CA GLY A 108 -3.56 -26.40 -18.18
C GLY A 108 -2.17 -27.02 -18.02
N LYS A 109 -1.33 -26.83 -19.04
CA LYS A 109 0.00 -27.40 -19.18
C LYS A 109 1.04 -26.35 -19.53
N ALA A 110 2.22 -26.46 -18.97
CA ALA A 110 3.39 -25.68 -19.36
C ALA A 110 4.13 -26.35 -20.54
N PHE A 111 4.64 -25.53 -21.43
CA PHE A 111 5.45 -25.89 -22.58
C PHE A 111 6.76 -25.14 -22.50
N ASN A 112 7.86 -25.84 -22.72
CA ASN A 112 9.19 -25.26 -22.73
C ASN A 112 9.64 -24.89 -24.16
N LYS A 113 10.85 -24.35 -24.27
CA LYS A 113 11.44 -23.94 -25.55
C LYS A 113 11.58 -25.08 -26.60
N GLU A 114 11.52 -26.34 -26.15
CA GLU A 114 11.70 -27.52 -27.01
C GLU A 114 10.36 -28.00 -27.58
N SER A 115 9.24 -27.55 -27.01
CA SER A 115 7.90 -27.91 -27.49
C SER A 115 7.58 -27.25 -28.82
N THR A 116 7.03 -28.02 -29.74
CA THR A 116 6.64 -27.52 -31.07
C THR A 116 5.33 -26.73 -31.00
N ASP A 117 5.10 -25.87 -32.00
CA ASP A 117 3.86 -25.11 -32.07
C ASP A 117 2.65 -26.03 -32.27
N GLU A 118 2.82 -27.12 -33.01
CA GLU A 118 1.81 -28.14 -33.25
C GLU A 118 1.36 -28.80 -31.95
N GLU A 119 2.31 -29.21 -31.09
CA GLU A 119 2.01 -29.78 -29.77
C GLU A 119 1.21 -28.82 -28.90
N ILE A 120 1.57 -27.53 -28.93
CA ILE A 120 0.91 -26.48 -28.14
C ILE A 120 -0.51 -26.24 -28.64
N ILE A 121 -0.70 -26.18 -29.98
CA ILE A 121 -1.99 -25.97 -30.61
C ILE A 121 -2.92 -27.18 -30.40
N GLU A 122 -2.40 -28.41 -30.52
CA GLU A 122 -3.17 -29.63 -30.25
C GLU A 122 -3.63 -29.70 -28.78
N TYR A 123 -2.76 -29.30 -27.85
CA TYR A 123 -3.17 -29.19 -26.45
C TYR A 123 -4.26 -28.15 -26.20
N ALA A 124 -4.16 -26.98 -26.84
CA ALA A 124 -5.18 -25.94 -26.74
C ALA A 124 -6.54 -26.42 -27.29
N LYS A 125 -6.56 -27.18 -28.40
CA LYS A 125 -7.78 -27.81 -28.92
C LYS A 125 -8.35 -28.84 -27.92
N LYS A 126 -7.48 -29.63 -27.30
CA LYS A 126 -7.86 -30.68 -26.32
C LYS A 126 -8.54 -30.08 -25.08
N ILE A 127 -7.99 -29.00 -24.49
CA ILE A 127 -8.60 -28.36 -23.30
C ILE A 127 -9.83 -27.52 -23.66
N GLY A 128 -10.02 -27.21 -24.93
CA GLY A 128 -11.15 -26.43 -25.45
C GLY A 128 -10.99 -24.93 -25.31
N PHE A 129 -11.90 -24.23 -25.98
CA PHE A 129 -11.97 -22.77 -25.94
C PHE A 129 -13.20 -22.31 -25.13
N PRO A 130 -13.15 -21.14 -24.44
CA PRO A 130 -12.05 -20.18 -24.45
C PRO A 130 -10.80 -20.68 -23.70
N ALA A 131 -9.60 -20.27 -24.17
CA ALA A 131 -8.32 -20.60 -23.59
C ALA A 131 -7.53 -19.35 -23.13
N VAL A 132 -6.49 -19.57 -22.34
CA VAL A 132 -5.52 -18.56 -21.91
C VAL A 132 -4.14 -19.00 -22.33
N LEU A 133 -3.36 -18.08 -22.90
CA LEU A 133 -1.94 -18.26 -23.21
C LEU A 133 -1.13 -17.23 -22.40
N LYS A 134 -0.13 -17.71 -21.66
CA LYS A 134 0.70 -16.83 -20.81
C LYS A 134 2.16 -17.33 -20.71
N PRO A 135 3.16 -16.44 -20.52
CA PRO A 135 4.52 -16.85 -20.20
C PRO A 135 4.62 -17.51 -18.84
N THR A 136 5.53 -18.47 -18.65
CA THR A 136 5.85 -19.06 -17.33
C THR A 136 6.51 -18.03 -16.42
N ASN A 137 7.33 -17.15 -16.96
CA ASN A 137 8.09 -16.11 -16.27
C ASN A 137 7.65 -14.73 -16.78
N GLY A 138 6.69 -14.11 -16.11
CA GLY A 138 6.20 -12.77 -16.48
C GLY A 138 5.57 -12.07 -15.28
N ALA A 139 5.58 -10.74 -15.29
CA ALA A 139 4.98 -9.92 -14.27
C ALA A 139 4.05 -8.85 -14.87
N GLY A 140 2.99 -8.48 -14.13
CA GLY A 140 2.09 -7.40 -14.53
C GLY A 140 1.21 -7.71 -15.75
N GLY A 141 0.98 -8.99 -16.07
CA GLY A 141 0.14 -9.40 -17.20
C GLY A 141 0.77 -9.23 -18.59
N LYS A 142 2.08 -8.97 -18.68
CA LYS A 142 2.78 -8.86 -19.96
C LYS A 142 2.80 -10.23 -20.65
N GLY A 143 2.34 -10.28 -21.91
CA GLY A 143 2.27 -11.52 -22.71
C GLY A 143 1.14 -12.48 -22.30
N VAL A 144 0.22 -12.07 -21.41
CA VAL A 144 -0.97 -12.84 -21.07
C VAL A 144 -2.09 -12.47 -22.05
N ILE A 145 -2.59 -13.48 -22.79
CA ILE A 145 -3.76 -13.36 -23.67
C ILE A 145 -4.83 -14.30 -23.13
N SER A 146 -5.92 -13.73 -22.68
CA SER A 146 -7.04 -14.45 -22.06
C SER A 146 -8.27 -14.44 -22.96
N ASN A 147 -9.22 -15.35 -22.70
CA ASN A 147 -10.47 -15.45 -23.41
C ASN A 147 -10.30 -15.65 -24.94
N ILE A 148 -9.34 -16.45 -25.33
CA ILE A 148 -9.09 -16.83 -26.72
C ILE A 148 -10.18 -17.79 -27.14
N LYS A 149 -11.04 -17.38 -28.08
CA LYS A 149 -12.31 -18.06 -28.39
C LYS A 149 -12.22 -19.08 -29.52
N SER A 150 -11.17 -19.01 -30.33
CA SER A 150 -11.02 -19.90 -31.50
C SER A 150 -9.59 -20.39 -31.67
N ASN A 151 -9.43 -21.45 -32.46
CA ASN A 151 -8.11 -21.99 -32.82
C ASN A 151 -7.30 -20.95 -33.64
N GLU A 152 -7.96 -20.21 -34.53
CA GLU A 152 -7.32 -19.17 -35.35
C GLU A 152 -6.76 -18.06 -34.50
N ASP A 153 -7.52 -17.59 -33.49
CA ASP A 153 -7.06 -16.57 -32.55
C ASP A 153 -5.95 -17.10 -31.65
N PHE A 154 -6.00 -18.39 -31.28
CA PHE A 154 -4.94 -19.02 -30.50
C PHE A 154 -3.60 -19.05 -31.28
N ILE A 155 -3.63 -19.41 -32.57
CA ILE A 155 -2.43 -19.41 -33.42
C ILE A 155 -1.84 -18.00 -33.52
N LYS A 156 -2.66 -16.97 -33.68
CA LYS A 156 -2.19 -15.57 -33.70
C LYS A 156 -1.56 -15.18 -32.36
N ALA A 157 -2.22 -15.52 -31.26
CA ALA A 157 -1.73 -15.27 -29.91
C ALA A 157 -0.40 -16.00 -29.63
N LEU A 158 -0.26 -17.26 -30.08
CA LEU A 158 0.97 -18.03 -29.92
C LEU A 158 2.13 -17.38 -30.68
N LYS A 159 1.90 -16.99 -31.95
CA LYS A 159 2.90 -16.28 -32.74
C LYS A 159 3.37 -14.99 -32.08
N TYR A 160 2.43 -14.18 -31.60
CA TYR A 160 2.72 -12.94 -30.90
C TYR A 160 3.55 -13.17 -29.64
N VAL A 161 3.11 -14.08 -28.75
CA VAL A 161 3.79 -14.32 -27.46
C VAL A 161 5.17 -14.95 -27.67
N LYS A 162 5.30 -15.93 -28.58
CA LYS A 162 6.51 -16.73 -28.75
C LYS A 162 7.55 -16.02 -29.62
N TYR A 163 7.13 -15.38 -30.69
CA TYR A 163 8.05 -14.81 -31.70
C TYR A 163 8.19 -13.28 -31.65
N GLU A 164 7.11 -12.53 -31.37
CA GLU A 164 7.22 -11.08 -31.27
C GLU A 164 7.66 -10.63 -29.88
N LEU A 165 7.13 -11.25 -28.81
CA LEU A 165 7.54 -10.94 -27.44
C LEU A 165 8.75 -11.77 -26.97
N GLY A 166 9.13 -12.84 -27.68
CA GLY A 166 10.31 -13.66 -27.40
C GLY A 166 10.19 -14.60 -26.20
N TYR A 167 8.99 -14.91 -25.72
CA TYR A 167 8.80 -15.85 -24.63
C TYR A 167 8.85 -17.30 -25.13
N LYS A 168 9.87 -18.06 -24.69
CA LYS A 168 10.08 -19.46 -25.09
C LYS A 168 9.30 -20.45 -24.26
N ASP A 169 9.10 -20.14 -22.98
CA ASP A 169 8.39 -20.99 -22.02
C ASP A 169 7.02 -20.38 -21.75
N ILE A 170 5.96 -21.14 -22.05
CA ILE A 170 4.57 -20.68 -22.00
C ILE A 170 3.66 -21.67 -21.27
N ILE A 171 2.51 -21.20 -20.82
CA ILE A 171 1.45 -22.01 -20.24
C ILE A 171 0.18 -21.81 -21.06
N VAL A 172 -0.49 -22.92 -21.39
CA VAL A 172 -1.84 -22.92 -21.98
C VAL A 172 -2.81 -23.42 -20.92
N GLU A 173 -3.88 -22.66 -20.66
CA GLU A 173 -4.87 -22.98 -19.64
C GLU A 173 -6.29 -22.80 -20.17
N GLN A 174 -7.20 -23.54 -19.58
CA GLN A 174 -8.63 -23.30 -19.76
C GLN A 174 -9.01 -21.92 -19.19
N TYR A 175 -9.84 -21.19 -19.90
CA TYR A 175 -10.35 -19.91 -19.41
C TYR A 175 -11.34 -20.15 -18.26
N PHE A 176 -11.08 -19.52 -17.13
CA PHE A 176 -12.00 -19.48 -16.00
C PHE A 176 -12.76 -18.15 -16.04
N ASN A 177 -14.09 -18.21 -16.15
CA ASN A 177 -14.91 -17.01 -16.14
C ASN A 177 -15.13 -16.54 -14.69
N GLY A 178 -14.30 -15.63 -14.24
CA GLY A 178 -14.36 -15.11 -12.88
C GLY A 178 -13.69 -13.75 -12.74
N GLU A 179 -13.96 -13.10 -11.63
CA GLU A 179 -13.37 -11.81 -11.26
C GLU A 179 -11.99 -12.00 -10.63
N ASP A 180 -11.03 -11.18 -11.04
CA ASP A 180 -9.66 -11.18 -10.48
C ASP A 180 -9.64 -10.52 -9.10
N ILE A 181 -9.41 -11.32 -8.07
CA ILE A 181 -9.41 -10.89 -6.67
C ILE A 181 -8.07 -11.22 -6.00
N ARG A 182 -7.41 -10.22 -5.44
CA ARG A 182 -6.23 -10.38 -4.60
C ARG A 182 -6.65 -10.64 -3.16
N VAL A 183 -6.43 -11.85 -2.67
CA VAL A 183 -6.68 -12.26 -1.28
C VAL A 183 -5.39 -12.24 -0.48
N TYR A 184 -5.37 -11.60 0.68
CA TYR A 184 -4.23 -11.62 1.59
C TYR A 184 -4.45 -12.62 2.72
N VAL A 185 -3.53 -13.57 2.83
CA VAL A 185 -3.56 -14.64 3.84
C VAL A 185 -2.38 -14.47 4.80
N VAL A 186 -2.62 -14.65 6.09
CA VAL A 186 -1.59 -14.77 7.14
C VAL A 186 -1.94 -15.97 8.01
N GLY A 187 -1.04 -16.96 8.11
CA GLY A 187 -1.32 -18.23 8.77
C GLY A 187 -2.55 -18.90 8.16
N GLU A 188 -3.57 -19.09 8.98
CA GLU A 188 -4.83 -19.76 8.62
C GLU A 188 -5.99 -18.77 8.41
N LYS A 189 -5.71 -17.50 8.13
CA LYS A 189 -6.74 -16.48 8.07
C LYS A 189 -6.64 -15.64 6.80
N VAL A 190 -7.76 -15.46 6.13
CA VAL A 190 -7.94 -14.39 5.15
C VAL A 190 -8.12 -13.07 5.89
N ILE A 191 -7.22 -12.13 5.68
CA ILE A 191 -7.25 -10.82 6.33
C ILE A 191 -7.96 -9.78 5.48
N GLY A 192 -7.85 -9.88 4.17
CA GLY A 192 -8.49 -8.96 3.24
C GLY A 192 -8.51 -9.47 1.82
N ALA A 193 -9.49 -9.02 1.04
CA ALA A 193 -9.62 -9.33 -0.37
C ALA A 193 -9.95 -8.06 -1.17
N ILE A 194 -9.22 -7.82 -2.24
CA ILE A 194 -9.36 -6.65 -3.12
C ILE A 194 -9.70 -7.10 -4.53
N LYS A 195 -10.84 -6.62 -5.04
CA LYS A 195 -11.15 -6.61 -6.48
C LYS A 195 -10.49 -5.40 -7.12
N ARG A 196 -9.80 -5.63 -8.21
CA ARG A 196 -9.25 -4.57 -9.04
C ARG A 196 -10.26 -4.22 -10.12
N VAL A 197 -10.76 -2.99 -10.12
CA VAL A 197 -11.74 -2.51 -11.07
C VAL A 197 -11.06 -1.63 -12.11
N SER A 198 -11.40 -1.80 -13.37
CA SER A 198 -10.91 -0.98 -14.47
C SER A 198 -11.18 0.50 -14.24
N PRO A 199 -10.29 1.41 -14.64
CA PRO A 199 -10.50 2.83 -14.44
C PRO A 199 -11.69 3.32 -15.26
N THR A 200 -12.63 3.97 -14.58
CA THR A 200 -13.81 4.58 -15.17
C THR A 200 -13.91 6.04 -14.75
N VAL A 201 -14.66 6.83 -15.50
CA VAL A 201 -15.18 8.13 -15.05
C VAL A 201 -16.71 8.10 -15.09
N VAL A 202 -17.33 8.92 -14.25
CA VAL A 202 -18.79 9.09 -14.22
C VAL A 202 -19.11 10.48 -14.74
N GLY A 203 -19.93 10.58 -15.75
CA GLY A 203 -20.39 11.82 -16.33
C GLY A 203 -21.14 12.68 -15.33
N ASN A 204 -20.90 13.97 -15.35
CA ASN A 204 -21.65 14.96 -14.58
C ASN A 204 -22.53 15.87 -15.48
N GLY A 205 -22.54 15.62 -16.79
CA GLY A 205 -23.31 16.38 -17.78
C GLY A 205 -22.72 17.77 -18.11
N ILE A 206 -21.53 18.09 -17.58
CA ILE A 206 -20.89 19.42 -17.71
C ILE A 206 -19.46 19.30 -18.21
N ASP A 207 -18.65 18.45 -17.57
CA ASP A 207 -17.23 18.29 -17.86
C ASP A 207 -16.98 17.23 -18.94
N ASN A 208 -15.99 17.47 -19.78
CA ASN A 208 -15.55 16.48 -20.74
C ASN A 208 -14.72 15.37 -20.06
N ILE A 209 -14.53 14.25 -20.76
CA ILE A 209 -13.82 13.07 -20.25
C ILE A 209 -12.40 13.42 -19.76
N MET A 210 -11.68 14.29 -20.46
CA MET A 210 -10.34 14.73 -20.06
C MET A 210 -10.36 15.45 -18.70
N ALA A 211 -11.33 16.34 -18.47
CA ALA A 211 -11.48 17.06 -17.19
C ALA A 211 -11.89 16.10 -16.06
N LEU A 212 -12.79 15.13 -16.33
CA LEU A 212 -13.19 14.10 -15.37
C LEU A 212 -12.01 13.21 -14.98
N ILE A 213 -11.15 12.81 -15.93
CA ILE A 213 -9.90 12.07 -15.64
C ILE A 213 -8.95 12.90 -14.79
N ALA A 214 -8.77 14.19 -15.10
CA ALA A 214 -7.91 15.08 -14.34
C ALA A 214 -8.39 15.22 -12.88
N GLU A 215 -9.69 15.43 -12.66
CA GLU A 215 -10.25 15.50 -11.30
C GLU A 215 -10.09 14.16 -10.56
N LYS A 216 -10.38 13.03 -11.21
CA LYS A 216 -10.15 11.71 -10.63
C LYS A 216 -8.68 11.50 -10.25
N ASN A 217 -7.72 11.92 -11.08
CA ASN A 217 -6.30 11.86 -10.78
C ASN A 217 -5.92 12.75 -9.58
N ASN A 218 -6.52 13.93 -9.45
CA ASN A 218 -6.34 14.81 -8.28
C ASN A 218 -6.82 14.13 -6.99
N GLN A 219 -7.95 13.43 -7.04
CA GLN A 219 -8.47 12.66 -5.90
C GLN A 219 -7.55 11.48 -5.57
N ARG A 220 -7.12 10.71 -6.57
CA ARG A 220 -6.18 9.58 -6.41
C ARG A 220 -4.87 9.99 -5.77
N ASN A 221 -4.32 11.16 -6.12
CA ASN A 221 -3.09 11.68 -5.54
C ASN A 221 -3.19 12.06 -4.04
N LYS A 222 -4.40 12.19 -3.50
CA LYS A 222 -4.63 12.39 -2.06
C LYS A 222 -4.65 11.07 -1.27
N ILE A 223 -4.84 9.93 -1.96
CA ILE A 223 -4.93 8.60 -1.35
C ILE A 223 -3.53 7.98 -1.30
N PRO A 224 -3.00 7.64 -0.11
CA PRO A 224 -1.63 7.11 0.02
C PRO A 224 -1.32 5.92 -0.88
N ALA A 225 -2.26 5.01 -1.07
CA ALA A 225 -2.08 3.81 -1.92
C ALA A 225 -1.98 4.12 -3.41
N LEU A 226 -2.61 5.20 -3.89
CA LEU A 226 -2.79 5.51 -5.30
C LEU A 226 -1.89 6.65 -5.79
N TYR A 227 -1.17 7.28 -4.87
CA TYR A 227 -0.23 8.35 -5.17
C TYR A 227 0.77 7.97 -6.26
N ASN A 228 0.98 8.85 -7.23
CA ASN A 228 1.83 8.65 -8.42
C ASN A 228 1.41 7.46 -9.33
N ASN A 229 0.14 7.05 -9.28
CA ASN A 229 -0.45 6.09 -10.20
C ASN A 229 -1.65 6.73 -10.94
N PRO A 230 -1.43 7.75 -11.77
CA PRO A 230 -2.51 8.42 -12.50
C PRO A 230 -3.03 7.55 -13.65
N ILE A 231 -4.26 7.79 -14.02
CA ILE A 231 -4.81 7.37 -15.31
C ILE A 231 -4.13 8.23 -16.38
N LYS A 232 -3.33 7.61 -17.24
CA LYS A 232 -2.68 8.29 -18.36
C LYS A 232 -3.58 8.21 -19.59
N ILE A 233 -3.74 9.33 -20.27
CA ILE A 233 -4.41 9.38 -21.58
C ILE A 233 -3.35 9.02 -22.62
N ASP A 234 -3.42 7.80 -23.10
CA ASP A 234 -2.53 7.21 -24.12
C ASP A 234 -3.37 6.65 -25.27
N GLN A 235 -2.75 6.01 -26.24
CA GLN A 235 -3.45 5.48 -27.42
C GLN A 235 -4.52 4.45 -27.04
N GLU A 236 -4.27 3.58 -26.04
CA GLU A 236 -5.25 2.62 -25.51
C GLU A 236 -6.55 3.33 -25.09
N VAL A 237 -6.44 4.49 -24.42
CA VAL A 237 -7.60 5.29 -24.00
C VAL A 237 -8.38 5.83 -25.22
N HIS A 238 -7.68 6.38 -26.22
CA HIS A 238 -8.35 6.90 -27.41
C HIS A 238 -9.10 5.82 -28.19
N GLU A 239 -8.49 4.65 -28.36
CA GLU A 239 -9.10 3.51 -29.07
C GLU A 239 -10.32 2.98 -28.30
N LEU A 240 -10.22 2.82 -26.98
CA LEU A 240 -11.33 2.32 -26.16
C LEU A 240 -12.49 3.32 -26.08
N LEU A 241 -12.20 4.63 -26.02
CA LEU A 241 -13.25 5.66 -26.08
C LEU A 241 -13.95 5.65 -27.43
N ALA A 242 -13.21 5.54 -28.54
CA ALA A 242 -13.82 5.47 -29.89
C ALA A 242 -14.76 4.27 -30.04
N GLN A 243 -14.40 3.10 -29.50
CA GLN A 243 -15.26 1.90 -29.47
C GLN A 243 -16.58 2.13 -28.69
N GLN A 244 -16.57 3.02 -27.69
CA GLN A 244 -17.75 3.41 -26.91
C GLN A 244 -18.50 4.62 -27.51
N GLY A 245 -18.07 5.15 -28.66
CA GLY A 245 -18.66 6.32 -29.32
C GLY A 245 -18.26 7.66 -28.71
N TYR A 246 -17.12 7.70 -27.97
CA TYR A 246 -16.57 8.89 -27.32
C TYR A 246 -15.21 9.28 -27.85
N ASP A 247 -14.82 10.50 -27.52
CA ASP A 247 -13.44 11.00 -27.49
C ASP A 247 -13.17 11.71 -26.16
N VAL A 248 -11.93 12.18 -25.93
CA VAL A 248 -11.54 12.85 -24.68
C VAL A 248 -12.24 14.20 -24.45
N LYS A 249 -12.84 14.79 -25.50
CA LYS A 249 -13.59 16.06 -25.44
C LYS A 249 -15.08 15.86 -25.25
N SER A 250 -15.58 14.63 -25.42
CA SER A 250 -16.98 14.26 -25.26
C SER A 250 -17.44 14.49 -23.81
N ILE A 251 -18.67 14.98 -23.64
CA ILE A 251 -19.31 15.22 -22.35
C ILE A 251 -20.32 14.11 -22.08
N PRO A 252 -20.00 13.13 -21.19
CA PRO A 252 -20.94 12.06 -20.85
C PRO A 252 -22.15 12.60 -20.07
N LYS A 253 -23.29 11.98 -20.23
CA LYS A 253 -24.51 12.34 -19.49
C LYS A 253 -24.30 12.17 -17.98
N TYR A 254 -25.12 12.88 -17.20
CA TYR A 254 -25.09 12.73 -15.75
C TYR A 254 -25.34 11.28 -15.31
N GLY A 255 -24.42 10.73 -14.48
CA GLY A 255 -24.50 9.34 -14.00
C GLY A 255 -23.99 8.28 -14.97
N GLU A 256 -23.66 8.65 -16.19
CA GLU A 256 -23.15 7.70 -17.19
C GLU A 256 -21.71 7.30 -16.88
N THR A 257 -21.44 6.00 -16.90
CA THR A 257 -20.10 5.45 -16.61
C THR A 257 -19.38 5.15 -17.92
N VAL A 258 -18.21 5.77 -18.11
CA VAL A 258 -17.34 5.55 -19.27
C VAL A 258 -16.09 4.80 -18.82
N ILE A 259 -15.77 3.70 -19.49
CA ILE A 259 -14.57 2.89 -19.23
C ILE A 259 -13.37 3.57 -19.91
N ILE A 260 -12.30 3.80 -19.14
CA ILE A 260 -11.11 4.51 -19.65
C ILE A 260 -10.01 3.56 -20.09
N LYS A 261 -9.89 2.40 -19.42
CA LYS A 261 -8.96 1.32 -19.77
C LYS A 261 -9.58 -0.03 -19.45
N GLU A 262 -9.23 -1.06 -20.23
CA GLU A 262 -9.66 -2.43 -19.94
C GLU A 262 -8.88 -3.03 -18.75
N LYS A 263 -7.58 -2.74 -18.67
CA LYS A 263 -6.73 -3.29 -17.61
C LYS A 263 -7.03 -2.67 -16.25
N SER A 264 -7.33 -3.52 -15.28
CA SER A 264 -7.65 -3.13 -13.89
C SER A 264 -6.43 -2.93 -12.98
N ASN A 265 -5.21 -2.97 -13.53
CA ASN A 265 -3.99 -2.78 -12.73
C ASN A 265 -3.96 -1.40 -12.05
N ILE A 266 -3.62 -1.38 -10.77
CA ILE A 266 -3.53 -0.13 -9.99
C ILE A 266 -2.52 0.86 -10.60
N SER A 267 -1.41 0.34 -11.15
CA SER A 267 -0.39 1.16 -11.83
C SER A 267 -0.88 1.81 -13.13
N SER A 268 -1.93 1.25 -13.75
CA SER A 268 -2.57 1.78 -14.96
C SER A 268 -3.80 2.64 -14.67
N GLY A 269 -4.08 2.89 -13.39
CA GLY A 269 -5.23 3.71 -12.98
C GLY A 269 -6.40 2.92 -12.41
N GLY A 270 -6.31 1.58 -12.29
CA GLY A 270 -7.36 0.75 -11.70
C GLY A 270 -7.70 1.14 -10.25
N ASP A 271 -8.89 0.80 -9.83
CA ASP A 271 -9.46 1.16 -8.53
C ASP A 271 -9.56 -0.08 -7.63
N PRO A 272 -9.06 -0.01 -6.36
CA PRO A 272 -9.16 -1.11 -5.41
C PRO A 272 -10.49 -1.08 -4.65
N TYR A 273 -11.27 -2.15 -4.72
CA TYR A 273 -12.51 -2.34 -3.99
C TYR A 273 -12.35 -3.48 -2.99
N ASP A 274 -12.65 -3.23 -1.72
CA ASP A 274 -12.67 -4.29 -0.71
C ASP A 274 -13.90 -5.19 -0.91
N VAL A 275 -13.64 -6.47 -1.09
CA VAL A 275 -14.66 -7.52 -1.30
C VAL A 275 -14.51 -8.66 -0.28
N THR A 276 -13.80 -8.43 0.81
CA THR A 276 -13.49 -9.44 1.82
C THR A 276 -14.74 -10.12 2.40
N ASP A 277 -15.78 -9.32 2.63
CA ASP A 277 -17.03 -9.80 3.24
C ASP A 277 -17.95 -10.47 2.21
N LEU A 278 -17.64 -10.37 0.90
CA LEU A 278 -18.35 -11.04 -0.19
C LEU A 278 -17.82 -12.46 -0.45
N LEU A 279 -16.58 -12.77 -0.03
CA LEU A 279 -16.02 -14.10 -0.19
C LEU A 279 -16.72 -15.09 0.74
N THR A 280 -17.17 -16.19 0.18
CA THR A 280 -17.74 -17.29 0.95
C THR A 280 -16.67 -18.02 1.77
N PRO A 281 -17.05 -18.87 2.75
CA PRO A 281 -16.10 -19.72 3.47
C PRO A 281 -15.25 -20.58 2.54
N GLU A 282 -15.82 -21.15 1.49
CA GLU A 282 -15.14 -22.05 0.53
C GLU A 282 -14.09 -21.28 -0.29
N MET A 283 -14.41 -20.07 -0.74
CA MET A 283 -13.46 -19.20 -1.45
C MET A 283 -12.29 -18.79 -0.54
N LYS A 284 -12.57 -18.49 0.73
CA LYS A 284 -11.54 -18.18 1.73
C LYS A 284 -10.67 -19.40 2.01
N GLU A 285 -11.28 -20.58 2.15
CA GLU A 285 -10.56 -21.84 2.36
C GLU A 285 -9.63 -22.16 1.18
N THR A 286 -10.07 -21.93 -0.06
CA THR A 286 -9.22 -22.09 -1.25
C THR A 286 -7.95 -21.23 -1.15
N ALA A 287 -8.06 -19.98 -0.71
CA ALA A 287 -6.91 -19.10 -0.55
C ALA A 287 -5.99 -19.53 0.61
N ILE A 288 -6.57 -19.98 1.73
CA ILE A 288 -5.81 -20.50 2.88
C ILE A 288 -5.03 -21.73 2.49
N ARG A 289 -5.70 -22.73 1.92
CA ARG A 289 -5.06 -23.98 1.45
C ARG A 289 -3.96 -23.71 0.43
N ALA A 290 -4.20 -22.78 -0.52
CA ALA A 290 -3.17 -22.40 -1.49
C ALA A 290 -1.90 -21.87 -0.82
N THR A 291 -2.02 -21.16 0.30
CA THR A 291 -0.86 -20.68 1.07
C THR A 291 -0.19 -21.83 1.84
N GLN A 292 -0.96 -22.68 2.50
CA GLN A 292 -0.48 -23.73 3.40
C GLN A 292 0.24 -24.88 2.67
N VAL A 293 -0.19 -25.23 1.45
CA VAL A 293 0.44 -26.31 0.68
C VAL A 293 1.83 -25.98 0.16
N VAL A 294 2.23 -24.71 0.22
CA VAL A 294 3.59 -24.26 -0.10
C VAL A 294 4.43 -24.26 1.17
N PRO A 295 5.43 -25.17 1.31
CA PRO A 295 6.23 -25.29 2.52
C PRO A 295 6.93 -23.97 2.91
N GLY A 296 6.70 -23.50 4.15
CA GLY A 296 7.31 -22.28 4.66
C GLY A 296 6.71 -20.97 4.10
N LEU A 297 5.51 -21.01 3.51
CA LEU A 297 4.78 -19.82 3.08
C LEU A 297 3.72 -19.44 4.14
N VAL A 298 4.15 -18.71 5.17
CA VAL A 298 3.29 -18.34 6.30
C VAL A 298 2.37 -17.15 6.00
N GLN A 299 2.64 -16.42 4.92
CA GLN A 299 1.81 -15.31 4.45
C GLN A 299 1.93 -15.17 2.93
N SER A 300 0.85 -14.82 2.27
CA SER A 300 0.85 -14.61 0.83
C SER A 300 -0.25 -13.67 0.34
N GLY A 301 -0.06 -13.15 -0.86
CA GLY A 301 -1.15 -12.63 -1.69
C GLY A 301 -1.53 -13.69 -2.69
N VAL A 302 -2.73 -14.19 -2.59
CA VAL A 302 -3.30 -15.19 -3.50
C VAL A 302 -4.14 -14.48 -4.55
N ASP A 303 -3.81 -14.65 -5.81
CA ASP A 303 -4.66 -14.16 -6.91
C ASP A 303 -5.65 -15.26 -7.26
N LEU A 304 -6.93 -14.98 -6.98
CA LEU A 304 -8.07 -15.84 -7.28
C LEU A 304 -8.86 -15.30 -8.47
N LEU A 305 -9.28 -16.18 -9.35
CA LEU A 305 -10.47 -15.96 -10.17
C LEU A 305 -11.68 -16.44 -9.39
N VAL A 306 -12.67 -15.59 -9.19
CA VAL A 306 -13.85 -15.86 -8.38
C VAL A 306 -15.10 -15.71 -9.22
N ASP A 307 -15.88 -16.77 -9.32
CA ASP A 307 -17.23 -16.77 -9.85
C ASP A 307 -18.23 -16.73 -8.69
N PHE A 308 -18.67 -15.53 -8.35
CA PHE A 308 -19.63 -15.31 -7.25
C PHE A 308 -21.00 -15.96 -7.53
N LYS A 309 -21.39 -16.08 -8.82
CA LYS A 309 -22.68 -16.64 -9.20
C LYS A 309 -22.76 -18.15 -8.93
N ASN A 310 -21.68 -18.86 -9.23
CA ASN A 310 -21.61 -20.32 -9.09
C ASN A 310 -20.86 -20.76 -7.83
N ASN A 311 -20.50 -19.83 -6.93
CA ASN A 311 -19.74 -20.08 -5.72
C ASN A 311 -18.43 -20.88 -5.99
N ASN A 312 -17.69 -20.50 -7.04
CA ASN A 312 -16.49 -21.22 -7.46
C ASN A 312 -15.28 -20.27 -7.51
N SER A 313 -14.09 -20.84 -7.29
CA SER A 313 -12.85 -20.06 -7.35
C SER A 313 -11.67 -20.92 -7.78
N ALA A 314 -10.69 -20.28 -8.44
CA ALA A 314 -9.46 -20.93 -8.86
C ALA A 314 -8.25 -20.04 -8.61
N VAL A 315 -7.15 -20.63 -8.11
CA VAL A 315 -5.89 -19.92 -7.86
C VAL A 315 -5.10 -19.78 -9.15
N ILE A 316 -4.67 -18.57 -9.46
CA ILE A 316 -3.83 -18.29 -10.64
C ILE A 316 -2.39 -17.90 -10.30
N GLU A 317 -2.14 -17.34 -9.12
CA GLU A 317 -0.79 -16.93 -8.70
C GLU A 317 -0.68 -16.82 -7.18
N LEU A 318 0.51 -17.11 -6.65
CA LEU A 318 0.90 -16.84 -5.27
C LEU A 318 2.03 -15.83 -5.21
N ASN A 319 1.86 -14.82 -4.37
CA ASN A 319 2.85 -13.77 -4.17
C ASN A 319 3.40 -13.82 -2.74
N SER A 320 4.69 -14.16 -2.57
CA SER A 320 5.35 -14.22 -1.25
C SER A 320 5.64 -12.84 -0.63
N ARG A 321 5.53 -11.74 -1.39
CA ARG A 321 5.75 -10.36 -0.93
C ARG A 321 4.73 -9.41 -1.55
N PRO A 322 3.45 -9.60 -1.28
CA PRO A 322 2.41 -8.76 -1.86
C PRO A 322 2.41 -7.36 -1.24
N SER A 323 2.08 -6.36 -2.06
CA SER A 323 1.79 -5.02 -1.55
C SER A 323 0.44 -5.00 -0.85
N ILE A 324 0.39 -4.47 0.36
CA ILE A 324 -0.85 -4.38 1.16
C ILE A 324 -1.55 -3.02 1.02
N ARG A 325 -0.96 -2.08 0.28
CA ARG A 325 -1.43 -0.68 0.21
C ARG A 325 -2.89 -0.54 -0.19
N THR A 326 -3.38 -1.38 -1.11
CA THR A 326 -4.77 -1.34 -1.60
C THR A 326 -5.76 -1.86 -0.58
N HIS A 327 -5.36 -2.78 0.28
CA HIS A 327 -6.16 -3.24 1.41
C HIS A 327 -6.24 -2.19 2.53
N LEU A 328 -5.20 -1.35 2.69
CA LEU A 328 -5.17 -0.27 3.68
C LEU A 328 -5.99 0.95 3.24
N TYR A 329 -6.09 1.18 1.93
CA TYR A 329 -6.73 2.34 1.33
C TYR A 329 -7.58 1.94 0.10
N PRO A 330 -8.64 1.15 0.27
CA PRO A 330 -9.57 0.87 -0.81
C PRO A 330 -10.35 2.13 -1.17
N ILE A 331 -10.78 2.24 -2.43
CA ILE A 331 -11.70 3.32 -2.86
C ILE A 331 -13.14 3.00 -2.43
N ASN A 332 -13.48 1.72 -2.36
CA ASN A 332 -14.79 1.26 -1.93
C ASN A 332 -14.62 0.12 -0.91
N GLY A 333 -15.51 0.05 0.07
CA GLY A 333 -15.47 -0.93 1.14
C GLY A 333 -14.60 -0.49 2.33
N ARG A 334 -14.10 -1.45 3.11
CA ARG A 334 -13.41 -1.20 4.38
C ARG A 334 -11.91 -1.44 4.24
N ALA A 335 -11.10 -0.59 4.90
CA ALA A 335 -9.69 -0.88 5.08
C ALA A 335 -9.50 -2.12 5.98
N ARG A 336 -8.54 -2.98 5.61
CA ARG A 336 -8.22 -4.23 6.33
C ARG A 336 -6.87 -4.11 7.04
N ASP A 337 -6.84 -4.47 8.31
CA ASP A 337 -5.66 -4.29 9.17
C ASP A 337 -4.66 -5.45 9.00
N ILE A 338 -4.05 -5.51 7.83
CA ILE A 338 -3.02 -6.50 7.52
C ILE A 338 -1.76 -6.29 8.38
N PRO A 339 -1.28 -5.04 8.65
CA PRO A 339 -0.16 -4.82 9.57
C PRO A 339 -0.35 -5.49 10.92
N LYS A 340 -1.55 -5.35 11.51
CA LYS A 340 -1.89 -6.03 12.77
C LYS A 340 -1.75 -7.54 12.64
N ALA A 341 -2.32 -8.14 11.60
CA ALA A 341 -2.28 -9.59 11.41
C ALA A 341 -0.85 -10.12 11.20
N ILE A 342 0.00 -9.39 10.50
CA ILE A 342 1.42 -9.73 10.35
C ILE A 342 2.12 -9.71 11.71
N ILE A 343 1.98 -8.62 12.48
CA ILE A 343 2.64 -8.52 13.79
C ILE A 343 2.08 -9.54 14.78
N ASP A 344 0.78 -9.82 14.77
CA ASP A 344 0.18 -10.89 15.59
C ASP A 344 0.81 -12.26 15.31
N TYR A 345 1.11 -12.54 14.04
CA TYR A 345 1.70 -13.83 13.64
C TYR A 345 3.16 -13.97 14.06
N TYR A 346 3.96 -12.92 13.85
CA TYR A 346 5.40 -12.95 14.14
C TYR A 346 5.70 -12.72 15.64
N PHE A 347 4.86 -11.95 16.32
CA PHE A 347 5.00 -11.57 17.74
C PHE A 347 3.66 -11.75 18.47
N PRO A 348 3.19 -12.98 18.65
CA PRO A 348 1.87 -13.26 19.23
C PRO A 348 1.70 -12.73 20.65
N ASP A 349 2.79 -12.63 21.42
CA ASP A 349 2.79 -12.14 22.78
C ASP A 349 2.93 -10.60 22.88
N SER A 350 3.04 -9.91 21.72
CA SER A 350 3.18 -8.45 21.71
C SER A 350 1.89 -7.76 22.19
N LYS A 351 2.05 -6.56 22.77
CA LYS A 351 0.94 -5.76 23.27
C LYS A 351 -0.12 -5.52 22.19
N GLN A 352 -1.36 -5.89 22.49
CA GLN A 352 -2.49 -5.57 21.62
C GLN A 352 -2.94 -4.12 21.85
N LEU A 353 -3.14 -3.39 20.73
CA LEU A 353 -3.56 -1.99 20.77
C LEU A 353 -5.00 -1.84 20.28
N ASN A 354 -5.83 -1.13 21.06
CA ASN A 354 -7.17 -0.77 20.64
C ASN A 354 -7.20 0.66 20.10
N TYR A 355 -7.00 0.80 18.80
CA TYR A 355 -6.96 2.11 18.13
C TYR A 355 -8.32 2.83 18.05
N LYS A 356 -9.42 2.17 18.38
CA LYS A 356 -10.73 2.82 18.50
C LYS A 356 -10.80 3.66 19.78
N GLU A 357 -10.21 3.16 20.85
CA GLU A 357 -10.18 3.83 22.17
C GLU A 357 -8.97 4.75 22.33
N SER A 358 -7.79 4.32 21.85
CA SER A 358 -6.54 5.05 22.03
C SER A 358 -5.87 5.32 20.69
N LYS A 359 -5.98 6.55 20.20
CA LYS A 359 -5.30 6.96 18.96
C LYS A 359 -3.80 7.07 19.19
N PRO A 360 -2.97 6.62 18.23
CA PRO A 360 -1.52 6.74 18.36
C PRO A 360 -1.10 8.21 18.35
N LEU A 361 -0.17 8.56 19.23
CA LEU A 361 0.33 9.94 19.34
C LEU A 361 1.51 10.22 18.43
N TYR A 362 2.25 9.18 18.04
CA TYR A 362 3.52 9.36 17.32
C TYR A 362 3.60 8.57 16.03
N TYR A 363 4.38 9.12 15.12
CA TYR A 363 5.00 8.47 13.97
C TYR A 363 6.44 9.00 13.83
N PHE A 364 7.25 8.42 12.97
CA PHE A 364 8.63 8.89 12.76
C PHE A 364 8.95 9.14 11.29
N ASP A 365 9.98 9.97 11.07
CA ASP A 365 10.44 10.40 9.76
C ASP A 365 11.29 9.32 9.10
N MET A 366 10.63 8.47 8.31
CA MET A 366 11.29 7.39 7.58
C MET A 366 12.31 7.93 6.57
N LYS A 367 12.04 9.10 5.96
CA LYS A 367 12.97 9.74 5.03
C LYS A 367 14.32 10.00 5.71
N ARG A 368 14.31 10.54 6.94
CA ARG A 368 15.53 10.79 7.69
C ARG A 368 16.33 9.51 7.96
N ILE A 369 15.65 8.40 8.28
CA ILE A 369 16.29 7.10 8.47
C ILE A 369 16.93 6.64 7.17
N MET A 370 16.19 6.76 6.06
CA MET A 370 16.66 6.41 4.73
C MET A 370 17.89 7.24 4.32
N ASP A 371 17.83 8.55 4.51
CA ASP A 371 18.94 9.46 4.21
C ASP A 371 20.18 9.11 5.07
N THR A 372 20.00 8.75 6.35
CA THR A 372 21.08 8.30 7.23
C THR A 372 21.72 7.01 6.73
N LEU A 373 20.92 6.01 6.36
CA LEU A 373 21.42 4.72 5.82
C LEU A 373 22.04 4.85 4.43
N SER A 374 21.75 5.93 3.69
CA SER A 374 22.41 6.19 2.40
C SER A 374 23.88 6.57 2.57
N ASN A 375 24.30 7.01 3.77
CA ASN A 375 25.70 7.25 4.09
C ASN A 375 26.48 5.93 4.06
N SER A 376 27.68 5.94 3.42
CA SER A 376 28.49 4.73 3.23
C SER A 376 29.00 4.10 4.53
N TYR A 377 29.12 4.89 5.59
CA TYR A 377 29.66 4.45 6.89
C TYR A 377 28.60 3.95 7.87
N ILE A 378 27.30 4.02 7.52
CA ILE A 378 26.22 3.62 8.43
C ILE A 378 25.54 2.37 7.89
N GLU A 379 25.65 1.27 8.64
CA GLU A 379 25.08 -0.03 8.29
C GLU A 379 23.72 -0.28 8.96
N GLU A 380 23.52 0.28 10.16
CA GLU A 380 22.25 0.15 10.88
C GLU A 380 21.80 1.45 11.55
N VAL A 381 20.51 1.58 11.76
CA VAL A 381 19.89 2.66 12.55
C VAL A 381 18.86 2.03 13.50
N LYS A 382 19.02 2.25 14.81
CA LYS A 382 18.04 1.89 15.84
C LYS A 382 17.11 3.08 16.05
N VAL A 383 15.80 2.83 16.08
CA VAL A 383 14.78 3.84 16.41
C VAL A 383 14.52 3.80 17.92
N GLU A 384 14.31 4.97 18.52
CA GLU A 384 13.90 5.08 19.92
C GLU A 384 12.55 4.35 20.12
N ASN A 385 12.42 3.65 21.26
CA ASN A 385 11.20 2.91 21.58
C ASN A 385 9.97 3.82 21.65
N TYR A 386 8.81 3.28 21.28
CA TYR A 386 7.56 4.03 21.36
C TYR A 386 7.27 4.44 22.80
N PRO A 387 7.05 5.74 23.07
CA PRO A 387 6.72 6.19 24.43
C PRO A 387 5.30 5.74 24.82
N ILE A 388 5.18 4.97 25.89
CA ILE A 388 3.91 4.30 26.26
C ILE A 388 3.18 5.03 27.39
N GLU A 389 3.90 5.55 28.40
CA GLU A 389 3.31 6.04 29.65
C GLU A 389 3.15 7.55 29.69
N ASN A 390 2.11 8.02 30.39
CA ASN A 390 1.83 9.42 30.72
C ASN A 390 1.96 10.42 29.55
N GLN A 391 1.63 10.00 28.33
CA GLN A 391 1.83 10.82 27.15
C GLN A 391 0.64 11.76 26.87
N GLY A 392 0.96 12.94 26.34
CA GLY A 392 -0.03 13.93 25.92
C GLY A 392 0.41 14.70 24.67
N VAL A 393 -0.55 15.37 24.03
CA VAL A 393 -0.26 16.26 22.90
C VAL A 393 -1.09 17.55 23.04
N PHE A 394 -0.41 18.69 22.86
CA PHE A 394 -1.03 20.02 22.97
C PHE A 394 -0.62 20.92 21.81
N ARG A 395 -1.48 21.87 21.51
CA ARG A 395 -1.26 22.91 20.51
C ARG A 395 -1.40 24.28 21.13
N PHE A 396 -0.36 25.11 21.00
CA PHE A 396 -0.37 26.52 21.37
C PHE A 396 -0.40 27.35 20.08
N ILE A 397 -1.37 28.26 20.01
CA ILE A 397 -1.47 29.25 18.92
C ILE A 397 -0.98 30.56 19.49
N LEU A 398 0.07 31.13 18.90
CA LEU A 398 0.62 32.39 19.28
C LEU A 398 0.20 33.41 18.20
N LYS A 399 -0.56 34.44 18.62
CA LYS A 399 -0.82 35.61 17.77
C LYS A 399 0.28 36.64 18.02
N ASN A 400 0.74 37.33 16.97
CA ASN A 400 1.85 38.28 17.00
C ASN A 400 3.17 37.69 17.52
N ALA A 401 3.42 36.42 17.25
CA ALA A 401 4.65 35.79 17.69
C ALA A 401 5.89 36.38 17.02
N PRO A 402 6.96 36.65 17.78
CA PRO A 402 8.19 37.18 17.22
C PRO A 402 8.85 36.12 16.33
N LYS A 403 9.13 36.49 15.06
CA LYS A 403 9.92 35.65 14.14
C LYS A 403 11.43 35.83 14.38
N LYS A 404 11.84 36.31 15.56
CA LYS A 404 13.25 36.52 15.91
C LYS A 404 13.96 35.19 16.16
N GLU A 405 15.14 35.03 15.61
CA GLU A 405 15.94 33.82 15.71
C GLU A 405 16.17 33.39 17.18
N LYS A 406 16.44 34.35 18.07
CA LYS A 406 16.60 34.07 19.52
C LYS A 406 15.36 33.42 20.13
N PHE A 407 14.13 33.80 19.73
CA PHE A 407 12.92 33.18 20.24
C PHE A 407 12.72 31.77 19.68
N ILE A 408 13.00 31.56 18.39
CA ILE A 408 12.91 30.27 17.72
C ILE A 408 13.87 29.27 18.37
N LYS A 409 15.16 29.65 18.54
CA LYS A 409 16.16 28.83 19.20
C LYS A 409 15.77 28.50 20.65
N TRP A 410 15.18 29.47 21.36
CA TRP A 410 14.71 29.24 22.73
C TRP A 410 13.58 28.22 22.77
N ILE A 411 12.54 28.31 21.91
CA ILE A 411 11.44 27.33 21.79
C ILE A 411 12.01 25.93 21.56
N GLN A 412 12.89 25.77 20.59
CA GLN A 412 13.50 24.49 20.25
C GLN A 412 14.32 23.93 21.42
N LYS A 413 15.17 24.77 22.07
CA LYS A 413 15.97 24.36 23.23
C LYS A 413 15.09 23.87 24.39
N GLN A 414 13.97 24.56 24.66
CA GLN A 414 13.06 24.11 25.73
C GLN A 414 12.39 22.78 25.40
N ALA A 415 11.93 22.59 24.17
CA ALA A 415 11.32 21.33 23.75
C ALA A 415 12.35 20.18 23.83
N THR A 416 13.56 20.37 23.31
CA THR A 416 14.62 19.35 23.33
C THR A 416 15.07 19.03 24.76
N SER A 417 15.26 20.03 25.63
CA SER A 417 15.68 19.80 27.03
C SER A 417 14.67 19.04 27.87
N LEU A 418 13.39 19.08 27.48
CA LEU A 418 12.30 18.36 28.10
C LEU A 418 11.92 17.08 27.35
N LYS A 419 12.71 16.66 26.36
CA LYS A 419 12.46 15.50 25.49
C LYS A 419 11.06 15.52 24.84
N LEU A 420 10.58 16.71 24.48
CA LEU A 420 9.29 16.89 23.82
C LEU A 420 9.43 16.82 22.28
N ASN A 421 8.48 16.14 21.66
CA ASN A 421 8.37 15.99 20.23
C ASN A 421 7.41 17.05 19.66
N GLY A 422 7.51 17.34 18.36
CA GLY A 422 6.56 18.24 17.71
C GLY A 422 7.19 19.26 16.77
N TYR A 423 6.59 20.42 16.70
CA TYR A 423 7.07 21.47 15.77
C TYR A 423 6.62 22.87 16.16
N LEU A 424 7.38 23.86 15.67
CA LEU A 424 6.96 25.26 15.57
C LEU A 424 6.74 25.59 14.08
N LYS A 425 5.52 26.05 13.72
CA LYS A 425 5.15 26.46 12.36
C LYS A 425 4.75 27.92 12.35
N PHE A 426 5.27 28.69 11.37
CA PHE A 426 4.91 30.08 11.11
C PHE A 426 3.87 30.16 9.98
N PHE A 427 2.96 31.14 10.09
CA PHE A 427 1.96 31.48 9.08
C PHE A 427 2.15 32.92 8.59
N LYS A 428 1.51 33.25 7.46
CA LYS A 428 1.66 34.58 6.83
C LYS A 428 1.03 35.73 7.66
N ASP A 429 0.02 35.44 8.48
CA ASP A 429 -0.78 36.32 9.28
C ASP A 429 -0.19 36.64 10.68
N ASN A 430 1.12 36.67 10.83
CA ASN A 430 1.85 36.83 12.11
C ASN A 430 1.42 35.85 13.20
N LYS A 431 0.84 34.73 12.79
CA LYS A 431 0.47 33.64 13.65
C LYS A 431 1.55 32.55 13.62
N SER A 432 1.84 31.98 14.76
CA SER A 432 2.60 30.74 14.82
C SER A 432 1.89 29.67 15.65
N VAL A 433 2.21 28.42 15.37
CA VAL A 433 1.64 27.29 16.06
C VAL A 433 2.78 26.43 16.60
N ILE A 434 2.77 26.20 17.89
CA ILE A 434 3.64 25.24 18.56
C ILE A 434 2.80 23.99 18.84
N VAL A 435 3.24 22.84 18.37
CA VAL A 435 2.70 21.55 18.76
C VAL A 435 3.76 20.83 19.55
N ILE A 436 3.39 20.33 20.73
CA ILE A 436 4.26 19.53 21.58
C ILE A 436 3.56 18.22 21.98
N ALA A 437 4.32 17.17 22.01
CA ALA A 437 3.89 15.86 22.49
C ALA A 437 5.02 15.24 23.34
N GLY A 438 4.65 14.57 24.41
CA GLY A 438 5.59 13.98 25.34
C GLY A 438 4.93 13.64 26.68
N ASP A 439 5.78 13.41 27.68
CA ASP A 439 5.32 13.25 29.05
C ASP A 439 4.51 14.46 29.53
N ARG A 440 3.36 14.20 30.18
CA ARG A 440 2.43 15.28 30.59
C ARG A 440 3.07 16.26 31.55
N ASP A 441 3.92 15.80 32.46
CA ASP A 441 4.58 16.69 33.42
C ASP A 441 5.65 17.54 32.73
N ALA A 442 6.37 16.98 31.75
CA ALA A 442 7.27 17.74 30.88
C ALA A 442 6.51 18.83 30.09
N ILE A 443 5.32 18.51 29.58
CA ILE A 443 4.45 19.47 28.90
C ILE A 443 3.99 20.59 29.85
N VAL A 444 3.61 20.27 31.07
CA VAL A 444 3.24 21.28 32.09
C VAL A 444 4.43 22.22 32.37
N ARG A 445 5.63 21.66 32.55
CA ARG A 445 6.86 22.48 32.72
C ARG A 445 7.14 23.36 31.50
N TYR A 446 6.99 22.82 30.27
CA TYR A 446 7.14 23.59 29.03
C TYR A 446 6.16 24.74 28.95
N LYS A 447 4.88 24.47 29.24
CA LYS A 447 3.80 25.48 29.27
C LYS A 447 4.15 26.63 30.21
N LYS A 448 4.53 26.32 31.46
CA LYS A 448 4.94 27.34 32.44
C LYS A 448 6.10 28.21 31.93
N ARG A 449 7.13 27.59 31.35
CA ARG A 449 8.28 28.31 30.77
C ARG A 449 7.85 29.19 29.59
N LEU A 450 6.97 28.69 28.70
CA LEU A 450 6.49 29.44 27.54
C LEU A 450 5.71 30.69 27.97
N TYR A 451 4.74 30.54 28.89
CA TYR A 451 3.96 31.68 29.39
C TYR A 451 4.84 32.69 30.08
N ASN A 452 5.76 32.27 30.94
CA ASN A 452 6.70 33.17 31.62
C ASN A 452 7.59 33.94 30.62
N LYS A 453 8.08 33.28 29.57
CA LYS A 453 8.90 33.92 28.54
C LYS A 453 8.14 34.94 27.74
N VAL A 454 6.91 34.64 27.36
CA VAL A 454 6.04 35.52 26.60
C VAL A 454 5.67 36.72 27.44
N ASN A 455 5.17 36.52 28.65
CA ASN A 455 4.73 37.63 29.54
C ASN A 455 5.87 38.60 29.91
N LYS A 456 7.13 38.06 30.08
CA LYS A 456 8.29 38.90 30.42
C LYS A 456 8.92 39.65 29.24
N SER A 457 8.74 39.20 28.02
CA SER A 457 9.53 39.67 26.89
C SER A 457 8.73 40.11 25.68
N TYR A 458 7.39 39.85 25.66
CA TYR A 458 6.56 40.03 24.46
C TYR A 458 5.11 40.39 24.80
N ASN A 459 4.84 41.63 25.19
CA ASN A 459 3.54 42.08 25.73
C ASN A 459 2.36 41.92 24.74
N ASP A 460 2.63 41.93 23.41
CA ASP A 460 1.60 41.83 22.37
C ASP A 460 1.29 40.39 21.94
N VAL A 461 1.99 39.39 22.48
CA VAL A 461 1.80 37.96 22.11
C VAL A 461 0.68 37.36 22.92
N LYS A 462 -0.39 36.94 22.26
CA LYS A 462 -1.48 36.16 22.88
C LYS A 462 -1.31 34.69 22.63
N ILE A 463 -1.37 33.87 23.70
CA ILE A 463 -1.29 32.40 23.65
C ILE A 463 -2.69 31.82 23.81
N ILE A 464 -3.10 30.98 22.85
CA ILE A 464 -4.34 30.19 22.91
C ILE A 464 -3.95 28.71 22.94
N GLN A 465 -4.31 28.00 23.99
CA GLN A 465 -4.13 26.55 24.07
C GLN A 465 -5.33 25.82 23.48
N LYS A 466 -5.08 24.75 22.72
CA LYS A 466 -6.13 23.83 22.21
C LYS A 466 -5.63 22.40 22.28
N ASP A 467 -6.54 21.47 22.50
CA ASP A 467 -6.25 20.04 22.41
C ASP A 467 -5.97 19.66 20.95
N ARG A 468 -5.15 18.66 20.78
CA ARG A 468 -4.82 18.09 19.48
C ARG A 468 -4.98 16.58 19.50
N LYS A 469 -5.68 16.03 18.50
CA LYS A 469 -5.93 14.58 18.35
C LYS A 469 -5.11 13.95 17.21
N SER A 470 -4.34 14.73 16.46
CA SER A 470 -3.54 14.21 15.35
C SER A 470 -2.15 13.80 15.84
N PRO A 471 -1.57 12.71 15.34
CA PRO A 471 -0.23 12.25 15.73
C PRO A 471 0.86 13.26 15.35
N VAL A 472 2.00 13.11 15.99
CA VAL A 472 3.15 14.01 15.89
C VAL A 472 4.38 13.20 15.48
N ASN A 473 5.21 13.78 14.63
CA ASN A 473 6.49 13.19 14.28
C ASN A 473 7.45 13.22 15.48
N LEU A 474 8.27 12.18 15.65
CA LEU A 474 9.34 12.17 16.62
C LEU A 474 10.36 13.28 16.34
N GLY A 475 10.90 13.84 17.42
CA GLY A 475 11.79 15.01 17.40
C GLY A 475 11.03 16.33 17.30
N PHE A 476 11.76 17.45 17.43
CA PHE A 476 11.19 18.80 17.35
C PHE A 476 11.71 19.55 16.13
N LYS A 477 10.80 20.00 15.25
CA LYS A 477 11.13 20.65 13.97
C LYS A 477 10.66 22.12 13.94
N ILE A 478 11.36 22.93 13.16
CA ILE A 478 10.93 24.28 12.80
C ILE A 478 10.45 24.25 11.35
N ILE A 479 9.23 24.73 11.11
CA ILE A 479 8.59 24.72 9.78
C ILE A 479 8.38 26.18 9.35
N SER A 480 9.02 26.59 8.26
CA SER A 480 8.89 27.92 7.69
C SER A 480 7.52 28.14 7.06
N ALA A 481 7.10 29.43 6.93
CA ALA A 481 5.79 29.79 6.35
C ALA A 481 5.61 29.34 4.88
N ASN A 482 6.70 29.11 4.15
CA ASN A 482 6.70 28.73 2.74
C ASN A 482 6.72 27.21 2.51
N GLN A 483 6.93 26.39 3.55
CA GLN A 483 6.80 24.95 3.45
C GLN A 483 5.31 24.57 3.48
N LYS A 484 4.82 24.03 2.36
CA LYS A 484 3.49 23.39 2.32
C LYS A 484 3.44 22.29 3.37
N ASP A 485 2.29 22.10 4.00
CA ASP A 485 2.06 20.98 4.91
C ASP A 485 2.36 19.67 4.15
N GLU A 486 3.41 18.97 4.60
CA GLU A 486 3.66 17.58 4.22
C GLU A 486 2.67 16.65 4.91
#